data_d77d764358f659441be4dd0a68e95359
#
_entry.id   d77d764358f659441be4dd0a68e95359
#
_cell.length_a   1.000
_cell.length_b   1.000
_cell.length_c   1.000
_cell.angle_alpha   90.00
_cell.angle_beta   90.00
_cell.angle_gamma   90.00
#
_symmetry.space_group_name_H-M   'P 1'
#
loop_
_entity.id
_entity.type
_entity.pdbx_description
1 polymer ?
#
loop_
_entity_poly.entity_id
_entity_poly.type
_entity_poly.pdbx_seq_one_letter_code
_entity_poly.pdbx_strand_id
1 'polypeptide(L)'
;MRNTLTLLTGGLTAAAATAAVVLSAAGAMDGAPRIKLTDNTVDIDPAAVGTGDGSNADGQVVTPFDVASPAVGRLDPALLSAIQQAAGAASAEGIQMTITSGWRSPQLQQRLLDDAVATYGSMAAARQYVQTPGASKHVIGEAVDVGGTGADQWLIANGSRFGLCQIYANELWHFELATDAAGICPPLLPDAAG
;
A
#
# COMPACT_ATOMS: atom_id res chain seq x y z
N MET A 1 -65.93 -47.52 -8.54
CA MET A 1 -65.44 -46.75 -7.42
C MET A 1 -64.91 -45.41 -8.01
N ARG A 2 -65.69 -44.35 -7.77
CA ARG A 2 -65.43 -42.99 -8.35
C ARG A 2 -64.76 -42.15 -7.26
N ASN A 3 -63.55 -41.67 -7.46
CA ASN A 3 -62.91 -40.68 -6.62
C ASN A 3 -63.05 -39.31 -7.25
N THR A 4 -63.78 -38.44 -6.63
CA THR A 4 -63.96 -37.03 -6.96
C THR A 4 -62.78 -36.25 -6.41
N LEU A 5 -62.06 -35.52 -7.30
CA LEU A 5 -60.95 -34.61 -6.96
C LEU A 5 -61.51 -33.19 -6.81
N THR A 6 -61.53 -32.67 -5.59
CA THR A 6 -61.92 -31.29 -5.29
C THR A 6 -60.69 -30.37 -5.41
N LEU A 7 -60.76 -29.41 -6.34
CA LEU A 7 -59.77 -28.33 -6.48
C LEU A 7 -60.05 -27.22 -5.47
N LEU A 8 -59.12 -26.97 -4.56
CA LEU A 8 -59.12 -25.80 -3.68
C LEU A 8 -58.19 -24.75 -4.29
N THR A 9 -58.79 -23.64 -4.72
CA THR A 9 -58.06 -22.43 -5.14
C THR A 9 -57.70 -21.64 -3.89
N GLY A 10 -56.39 -21.65 -3.52
CA GLY A 10 -55.84 -20.81 -2.46
C GLY A 10 -55.14 -19.59 -3.06
N GLY A 11 -55.65 -18.40 -2.78
CA GLY A 11 -55.06 -17.14 -3.22
C GLY A 11 -53.74 -16.89 -2.53
N LEU A 12 -52.72 -16.50 -3.32
CA LEU A 12 -51.43 -16.07 -2.84
C LEU A 12 -51.50 -14.56 -2.53
N THR A 13 -51.55 -14.21 -1.25
CA THR A 13 -51.27 -12.83 -0.82
C THR A 13 -49.78 -12.67 -0.64
N ALA A 14 -49.16 -11.82 -1.49
CA ALA A 14 -47.78 -11.43 -1.35
C ALA A 14 -47.65 -10.49 -0.15
N ALA A 15 -47.06 -10.97 0.93
CA ALA A 15 -46.60 -10.13 2.03
C ALA A 15 -45.22 -9.59 1.70
N ALA A 16 -45.13 -8.27 1.45
CA ALA A 16 -43.87 -7.56 1.36
C ALA A 16 -43.21 -7.49 2.75
N ALA A 17 -42.18 -8.28 2.96
CA ALA A 17 -41.36 -8.20 4.15
C ALA A 17 -40.36 -7.06 3.99
N THR A 18 -40.60 -5.91 4.63
CA THR A 18 -39.61 -4.85 4.83
C THR A 18 -38.64 -5.31 5.90
N ALA A 19 -37.48 -5.73 5.50
CA ALA A 19 -36.38 -5.98 6.43
C ALA A 19 -35.84 -4.65 6.94
N ALA A 20 -36.21 -4.29 8.17
CA ALA A 20 -35.55 -3.21 8.91
C ALA A 20 -34.18 -3.71 9.39
N VAL A 21 -33.10 -3.23 8.77
CA VAL A 21 -31.76 -3.44 9.29
C VAL A 21 -31.58 -2.48 10.46
N VAL A 22 -31.61 -2.99 11.67
CA VAL A 22 -31.23 -2.26 12.87
C VAL A 22 -29.71 -2.30 12.94
N LEU A 23 -29.05 -1.19 12.55
CA LEU A 23 -27.61 -1.00 12.77
C LEU A 23 -27.44 -0.58 14.23
N SER A 24 -26.99 -1.50 15.09
CA SER A 24 -26.54 -1.19 16.44
C SER A 24 -25.25 -0.39 16.35
N ALA A 25 -25.26 0.82 16.93
CA ALA A 25 -24.07 1.65 17.08
C ALA A 25 -23.12 0.98 18.08
N ALA A 26 -22.01 0.47 17.58
CA ALA A 26 -20.83 0.14 18.39
C ALA A 26 -19.73 1.11 18.01
N GLY A 27 -19.18 1.79 19.00
CA GLY A 27 -17.96 2.58 19.14
C GLY A 27 -17.35 3.19 17.86
N ALA A 28 -17.32 4.52 17.83
CA ALA A 28 -16.59 5.27 16.84
C ALA A 28 -15.10 4.88 16.85
N MET A 29 -14.64 4.17 15.81
CA MET A 29 -13.24 4.20 15.38
C MET A 29 -13.15 5.39 14.43
N ASP A 30 -12.52 6.48 14.87
CA ASP A 30 -12.15 7.61 14.05
C ASP A 30 -11.18 7.11 12.97
N GLY A 31 -11.55 7.25 11.68
CA GLY A 31 -10.67 6.93 10.56
C GLY A 31 -11.28 6.07 9.44
N ALA A 32 -12.48 5.51 9.59
CA ALA A 32 -13.09 4.76 8.50
C ALA A 32 -13.76 5.69 7.46
N PRO A 33 -13.58 5.45 6.14
CA PRO A 33 -14.20 6.26 5.10
C PRO A 33 -15.72 6.20 5.22
N ARG A 34 -16.36 7.36 5.34
CA ARG A 34 -17.81 7.48 5.41
C ARG A 34 -18.36 7.51 3.99
N ILE A 35 -18.94 6.39 3.55
CA ILE A 35 -19.71 6.33 2.29
C ILE A 35 -21.14 6.79 2.61
N LYS A 36 -21.56 7.92 2.11
CA LYS A 36 -22.96 8.35 2.10
C LYS A 36 -23.56 8.06 0.73
N LEU A 37 -24.55 7.21 0.70
CA LEU A 37 -25.39 6.98 -0.49
C LEU A 37 -26.58 7.96 -0.42
N THR A 38 -26.53 9.02 -1.19
CA THR A 38 -27.66 9.91 -1.45
C THR A 38 -27.85 10.01 -2.96
N ASP A 39 -29.04 9.65 -3.42
CA ASP A 39 -29.53 9.84 -4.80
C ASP A 39 -28.56 9.47 -5.94
N ASN A 40 -28.15 8.17 -6.02
CA ASN A 40 -27.32 7.64 -7.10
C ASN A 40 -25.93 8.32 -7.30
N THR A 41 -25.49 9.15 -6.37
CA THR A 41 -24.12 9.69 -6.33
C THR A 41 -23.35 9.04 -5.18
N VAL A 42 -22.16 8.52 -5.48
CA VAL A 42 -21.21 8.05 -4.46
C VAL A 42 -20.31 9.23 -4.11
N ASP A 43 -20.64 9.92 -3.00
CA ASP A 43 -19.71 10.89 -2.41
C ASP A 43 -18.58 10.12 -1.72
N ILE A 44 -17.45 10.09 -2.39
CA ILE A 44 -16.18 9.60 -1.80
C ILE A 44 -15.57 10.77 -1.05
N ASP A 45 -15.46 10.65 0.28
CA ASP A 45 -14.71 11.62 1.09
C ASP A 45 -13.28 11.71 0.55
N PRO A 46 -12.81 12.86 0.03
CA PRO A 46 -11.46 13.00 -0.50
C PRO A 46 -10.36 12.80 0.55
N ALA A 47 -10.70 12.83 1.86
CA ALA A 47 -9.79 12.45 2.93
C ALA A 47 -9.58 10.93 3.05
N ALA A 48 -10.46 10.12 2.42
CA ALA A 48 -10.33 8.66 2.36
C ALA A 48 -9.51 8.17 1.16
N VAL A 49 -9.31 9.02 0.17
CA VAL A 49 -8.34 8.81 -0.92
C VAL A 49 -7.06 9.48 -0.43
N GLY A 50 -6.01 8.71 -0.17
CA GLY A 50 -4.73 9.24 0.30
C GLY A 50 -4.41 10.57 -0.39
N THR A 51 -3.78 11.51 0.31
CA THR A 51 -3.63 12.94 -0.05
C THR A 51 -3.06 13.24 -1.44
N GLY A 52 -2.87 12.22 -2.28
CA GLY A 52 -2.27 12.35 -3.61
C GLY A 52 -0.76 12.62 -3.58
N ASP A 53 -0.18 12.75 -2.39
CA ASP A 53 1.24 13.07 -2.15
C ASP A 53 2.14 11.83 -1.96
N GLY A 54 1.55 10.63 -2.00
CA GLY A 54 2.25 9.36 -1.83
C GLY A 54 2.24 8.81 -0.41
N SER A 55 1.59 9.49 0.54
CA SER A 55 1.33 8.90 1.87
C SER A 55 0.28 7.79 1.77
N ASN A 56 0.47 6.72 2.51
CA ASN A 56 -0.56 5.71 2.76
C ASN A 56 -1.43 6.16 3.95
N ALA A 57 -2.75 5.97 3.86
CA ALA A 57 -3.63 6.25 4.98
C ALA A 57 -3.36 5.26 6.13
N ASP A 58 -3.60 5.68 7.37
CA ASP A 58 -3.41 4.84 8.55
C ASP A 58 -4.21 3.54 8.44
N GLY A 59 -3.54 2.41 8.63
CA GLY A 59 -4.14 1.08 8.50
C GLY A 59 -4.42 0.60 7.08
N GLN A 60 -4.11 1.40 6.05
CA GLN A 60 -4.24 0.97 4.66
C GLN A 60 -3.12 -0.02 4.31
N VAL A 61 -3.53 -1.20 3.84
CA VAL A 61 -2.61 -2.16 3.24
C VAL A 61 -2.51 -1.86 1.75
N VAL A 62 -1.33 -1.45 1.29
CA VAL A 62 -1.02 -1.19 -0.12
C VAL A 62 -0.11 -2.30 -0.63
N THR A 63 -0.47 -2.89 -1.75
CA THR A 63 0.33 -3.93 -2.43
C THR A 63 1.04 -3.35 -3.66
N PRO A 64 2.04 -4.03 -4.22
CA PRO A 64 2.66 -3.62 -5.49
C PRO A 64 1.71 -3.51 -6.68
N PHE A 65 0.49 -4.04 -6.58
CA PHE A 65 -0.51 -4.05 -7.64
C PHE A 65 -1.55 -2.91 -7.52
N ASP A 66 -1.52 -2.16 -6.43
CA ASP A 66 -2.47 -1.05 -6.15
C ASP A 66 -2.04 0.24 -6.88
N VAL A 67 -1.97 0.19 -8.20
CA VAL A 67 -1.51 1.31 -9.06
C VAL A 67 -2.39 2.57 -8.98
N ALA A 68 -3.58 2.46 -8.41
CA ALA A 68 -4.42 3.62 -8.10
C ALA A 68 -3.85 4.45 -6.93
N SER A 69 -3.07 3.82 -6.02
CA SER A 69 -2.34 4.55 -4.99
C SER A 69 -1.18 5.33 -5.63
N PRO A 70 -1.03 6.64 -5.34
CA PRO A 70 0.10 7.42 -5.84
C PRO A 70 1.47 6.86 -5.42
N ALA A 71 1.56 6.23 -4.26
CA ALA A 71 2.79 5.57 -3.79
C ALA A 71 3.26 4.47 -4.75
N VAL A 72 2.35 3.78 -5.42
CA VAL A 72 2.63 2.69 -6.37
C VAL A 72 2.56 3.18 -7.81
N GLY A 73 1.48 3.88 -8.18
CA GLY A 73 1.24 4.28 -9.57
C GLY A 73 2.19 5.34 -10.13
N ARG A 74 2.99 6.00 -9.26
CA ARG A 74 4.01 6.97 -9.66
C ARG A 74 5.44 6.46 -9.49
N LEU A 75 5.63 5.16 -9.24
CA LEU A 75 6.94 4.53 -9.32
C LEU A 75 7.46 4.58 -10.78
N ASP A 76 8.77 4.61 -10.92
CA ASP A 76 9.40 4.37 -12.21
C ASP A 76 8.86 3.06 -12.82
N PRO A 77 8.49 3.02 -14.11
CA PRO A 77 7.87 1.84 -14.71
C PRO A 77 8.73 0.56 -14.61
N ALA A 78 10.06 0.68 -14.66
CA ALA A 78 10.94 -0.47 -14.52
C ALA A 78 10.95 -0.98 -13.07
N LEU A 79 11.00 -0.07 -12.07
CA LEU A 79 10.89 -0.44 -10.66
C LEU A 79 9.53 -1.06 -10.34
N LEU A 80 8.44 -0.47 -10.84
CA LEU A 80 7.09 -1.02 -10.67
C LEU A 80 7.00 -2.45 -11.22
N SER A 81 7.49 -2.68 -12.44
CA SER A 81 7.50 -4.02 -13.04
C SER A 81 8.33 -5.01 -12.22
N ALA A 82 9.50 -4.59 -11.74
CA ALA A 82 10.39 -5.44 -10.95
C ALA A 82 9.76 -5.84 -9.62
N ILE A 83 9.19 -4.89 -8.87
CA ILE A 83 8.58 -5.18 -7.56
C ILE A 83 7.30 -6.03 -7.70
N GLN A 84 6.52 -5.87 -8.78
CA GLN A 84 5.36 -6.72 -9.06
C GLN A 84 5.78 -8.16 -9.38
N GLN A 85 6.85 -8.36 -10.16
CA GLN A 85 7.39 -9.70 -10.45
C GLN A 85 7.92 -10.36 -9.18
N ALA A 86 8.67 -9.61 -8.36
CA ALA A 86 9.18 -10.08 -7.08
C ALA A 86 8.04 -10.46 -6.12
N ALA A 87 7.00 -9.63 -6.01
CA ALA A 87 5.83 -9.91 -5.19
C ALA A 87 5.06 -11.16 -5.65
N GLY A 88 4.94 -11.37 -6.96
CA GLY A 88 4.35 -12.58 -7.52
C GLY A 88 5.14 -13.85 -7.16
N ALA A 89 6.49 -13.78 -7.23
CA ALA A 89 7.36 -14.88 -6.85
C ALA A 89 7.32 -15.16 -5.33
N ALA A 90 7.38 -14.12 -4.50
CA ALA A 90 7.25 -14.23 -3.05
C ALA A 90 5.90 -14.84 -2.63
N SER A 91 4.82 -14.43 -3.28
CA SER A 91 3.47 -14.95 -3.02
C SER A 91 3.36 -16.45 -3.34
N ALA A 92 4.06 -16.95 -4.36
CA ALA A 92 4.13 -18.38 -4.65
C ALA A 92 4.82 -19.20 -3.53
N GLU A 93 5.64 -18.53 -2.71
CA GLU A 93 6.30 -19.08 -1.51
C GLU A 93 5.52 -18.77 -0.22
N GLY A 94 4.31 -18.19 -0.32
CA GLY A 94 3.44 -17.87 0.81
C GLY A 94 3.78 -16.53 1.52
N ILE A 95 4.67 -15.72 0.94
CA ILE A 95 5.10 -14.44 1.51
C ILE A 95 4.30 -13.32 0.85
N GLN A 96 3.54 -12.59 1.66
CA GLN A 96 2.77 -11.42 1.19
C GLN A 96 3.60 -10.15 1.33
N MET A 97 3.78 -9.44 0.23
CA MET A 97 4.53 -8.20 0.16
C MET A 97 3.57 -7.00 0.13
N THR A 98 3.84 -6.01 0.97
CA THR A 98 3.13 -4.73 0.99
C THR A 98 4.10 -3.59 0.69
N ILE A 99 3.58 -2.45 0.27
CA ILE A 99 4.33 -1.22 0.07
C ILE A 99 4.02 -0.30 1.26
N THR A 100 5.01 -0.10 2.11
CA THR A 100 4.90 0.85 3.22
C THR A 100 5.17 2.28 2.76
N SER A 101 6.04 2.44 1.75
CA SER A 101 6.25 3.70 1.05
C SER A 101 6.80 3.44 -0.37
N GLY A 102 6.34 4.23 -1.32
CA GLY A 102 6.84 4.23 -2.70
C GLY A 102 7.16 5.65 -3.15
N TRP A 103 6.55 6.10 -4.25
CA TRP A 103 6.70 7.49 -4.65
C TRP A 103 6.17 8.45 -3.57
N ARG A 104 6.91 9.53 -3.33
CA ARG A 104 6.55 10.61 -2.40
C ARG A 104 6.64 11.95 -3.12
N SER A 105 5.68 12.85 -2.88
CA SER A 105 5.83 14.24 -3.32
C SER A 105 7.03 14.90 -2.61
N PRO A 106 7.67 15.92 -3.23
CA PRO A 106 8.70 16.69 -2.54
C PRO A 106 8.22 17.29 -1.21
N GLN A 107 6.95 17.68 -1.13
CA GLN A 107 6.35 18.24 0.08
C GLN A 107 6.19 17.18 1.18
N LEU A 108 5.78 15.96 0.84
CA LEU A 108 5.74 14.86 1.81
C LEU A 108 7.14 14.54 2.30
N GLN A 109 8.12 14.43 1.40
CA GLN A 109 9.50 14.14 1.76
C GLN A 109 10.09 15.22 2.69
N GLN A 110 9.77 16.51 2.46
CA GLN A 110 10.21 17.58 3.34
C GLN A 110 9.60 17.45 4.74
N ARG A 111 8.29 17.17 4.85
CA ARG A 111 7.64 16.94 6.16
C ARG A 111 8.29 15.77 6.91
N LEU A 112 8.54 14.64 6.23
CA LEU A 112 9.21 13.50 6.83
C LEU A 112 10.61 13.85 7.34
N LEU A 113 11.36 14.68 6.60
CA LEU A 113 12.67 15.16 7.04
C LEU A 113 12.56 16.09 8.26
N ASP A 114 11.59 17.02 8.27
CA ASP A 114 11.36 17.92 9.41
C ASP A 114 10.97 17.13 10.67
N ASP A 115 10.11 16.13 10.54
CA ASP A 115 9.73 15.21 11.64
C ASP A 115 10.94 14.38 12.12
N ALA A 116 11.78 13.92 11.20
CA ALA A 116 13.02 13.23 11.55
C ALA A 116 14.01 14.15 12.28
N VAL A 117 14.14 15.41 11.88
CA VAL A 117 14.97 16.39 12.61
C VAL A 117 14.45 16.61 14.04
N ALA A 118 13.13 16.71 14.20
CA ALA A 118 12.52 16.81 15.54
C ALA A 118 12.76 15.54 16.38
N THR A 119 12.72 14.37 15.76
CA THR A 119 12.92 13.07 16.43
C THR A 119 14.39 12.83 16.79
N TYR A 120 15.31 13.05 15.86
CA TYR A 120 16.73 12.73 16.04
C TYR A 120 17.59 13.91 16.52
N GLY A 121 17.00 15.10 16.66
CA GLY A 121 17.61 16.27 17.27
C GLY A 121 18.57 17.05 16.36
N SER A 122 18.88 16.59 15.16
CA SER A 122 19.71 17.32 14.20
C SER A 122 19.46 16.87 12.74
N MET A 123 19.73 17.77 11.79
CA MET A 123 19.68 17.49 10.36
C MET A 123 20.64 16.34 9.98
N ALA A 124 21.84 16.30 10.56
CA ALA A 124 22.83 15.27 10.26
C ALA A 124 22.35 13.87 10.70
N ALA A 125 21.75 13.76 11.89
CA ALA A 125 21.20 12.50 12.39
C ALA A 125 19.92 12.10 11.61
N ALA A 126 19.05 13.05 11.30
CA ALA A 126 17.84 12.81 10.52
C ALA A 126 18.14 12.24 9.14
N ARG A 127 19.17 12.76 8.46
CA ARG A 127 19.55 12.32 7.11
C ARG A 127 20.10 10.90 7.03
N GLN A 128 20.45 10.28 8.13
CA GLN A 128 20.77 8.85 8.18
C GLN A 128 19.55 7.96 7.89
N TYR A 129 18.33 8.50 8.00
CA TYR A 129 17.06 7.77 7.79
C TYR A 129 16.15 8.43 6.76
N VAL A 130 16.23 9.76 6.59
CA VAL A 130 15.34 10.51 5.71
C VAL A 130 16.14 11.52 4.90
N GLN A 131 16.27 11.30 3.62
CA GLN A 131 16.98 12.22 2.72
C GLN A 131 16.18 13.49 2.42
N THR A 132 16.91 14.53 1.97
CA THR A 132 16.28 15.75 1.46
C THR A 132 15.44 15.46 0.21
N PRO A 133 14.41 16.28 -0.10
CA PRO A 133 13.61 16.09 -1.32
C PRO A 133 14.41 16.03 -2.61
N GLY A 134 15.54 16.74 -2.68
CA GLY A 134 16.39 16.76 -3.87
C GLY A 134 17.31 15.54 -4.01
N ALA A 135 17.49 14.73 -2.97
CA ALA A 135 18.33 13.54 -2.97
C ALA A 135 17.57 12.22 -2.82
N SER A 136 16.32 12.29 -2.34
CA SER A 136 15.50 11.09 -2.10
C SER A 136 15.09 10.42 -3.40
N LYS A 137 15.40 9.15 -3.54
CA LYS A 137 14.96 8.28 -4.65
C LYS A 137 13.44 8.07 -4.69
N HIS A 138 12.77 8.14 -3.54
CA HIS A 138 11.30 8.10 -3.48
C HIS A 138 10.65 9.26 -4.25
N VAL A 139 11.25 10.45 -4.23
CA VAL A 139 10.67 11.63 -4.89
C VAL A 139 10.62 11.49 -6.41
N ILE A 140 11.56 10.76 -6.98
CA ILE A 140 11.60 10.48 -8.42
C ILE A 140 11.04 9.10 -8.78
N GLY A 141 10.48 8.37 -7.79
CA GLY A 141 9.87 7.07 -7.98
C GLY A 141 10.85 5.90 -8.15
N GLU A 142 12.13 6.10 -7.84
CA GLU A 142 13.20 5.10 -8.02
C GLU A 142 13.50 4.28 -6.77
N ALA A 143 12.70 4.42 -5.69
CA ALA A 143 12.81 3.61 -4.49
C ALA A 143 11.46 3.13 -3.98
N VAL A 144 11.48 2.00 -3.29
CA VAL A 144 10.31 1.42 -2.64
C VAL A 144 10.70 0.84 -1.29
N ASP A 145 9.86 1.14 -0.26
CA ASP A 145 9.95 0.51 1.05
C ASP A 145 8.90 -0.60 1.15
N VAL A 146 9.34 -1.80 1.50
CA VAL A 146 8.47 -2.97 1.59
C VAL A 146 8.14 -3.32 3.03
N GLY A 147 6.95 -3.86 3.22
CA GLY A 147 6.47 -4.43 4.46
C GLY A 147 5.86 -5.81 4.21
N GLY A 148 5.35 -6.40 5.29
CA GLY A 148 4.86 -7.78 5.29
C GLY A 148 5.87 -8.71 5.97
N THR A 149 5.34 -9.71 6.68
CA THR A 149 6.20 -10.62 7.46
C THR A 149 7.17 -11.37 6.54
N GLY A 150 8.47 -11.09 6.69
CA GLY A 150 9.55 -11.74 5.95
C GLY A 150 9.74 -11.27 4.51
N ALA A 151 9.00 -10.25 4.04
CA ALA A 151 9.09 -9.76 2.67
C ALA A 151 10.42 -9.06 2.40
N ASP A 152 10.92 -8.28 3.35
CA ASP A 152 12.24 -7.65 3.34
C ASP A 152 13.37 -8.69 3.23
N GLN A 153 13.35 -9.71 4.09
CA GLN A 153 14.34 -10.79 4.08
C GLN A 153 14.29 -11.61 2.79
N TRP A 154 13.07 -11.87 2.28
CA TRP A 154 12.91 -12.54 1.00
C TRP A 154 13.52 -11.73 -0.14
N LEU A 155 13.29 -10.40 -0.17
CA LEU A 155 13.89 -9.51 -1.17
C LEU A 155 15.41 -9.39 -1.03
N ILE A 156 15.95 -9.33 0.18
CA ILE A 156 17.41 -9.37 0.41
C ILE A 156 18.02 -10.64 -0.21
N ALA A 157 17.34 -11.76 -0.09
CA ALA A 157 17.84 -13.05 -0.60
C ALA A 157 17.58 -13.24 -2.11
N ASN A 158 16.53 -12.67 -2.67
CA ASN A 158 16.03 -13.00 -4.01
C ASN A 158 15.92 -11.78 -4.95
N GLY A 159 15.96 -10.55 -4.42
CA GLY A 159 15.64 -9.33 -5.15
C GLY A 159 16.54 -9.07 -6.35
N SER A 160 17.81 -9.43 -6.28
CA SER A 160 18.77 -9.26 -7.38
C SER A 160 18.34 -9.96 -8.68
N ARG A 161 17.55 -11.03 -8.60
CA ARG A 161 16.95 -11.73 -9.77
C ARG A 161 15.98 -10.84 -10.56
N PHE A 162 15.49 -9.79 -9.92
CA PHE A 162 14.56 -8.79 -10.47
C PHE A 162 15.23 -7.41 -10.61
N GLY A 163 16.54 -7.32 -10.36
CA GLY A 163 17.27 -6.06 -10.35
C GLY A 163 17.15 -5.25 -9.06
N LEU A 164 16.39 -5.75 -8.06
CA LEU A 164 16.12 -5.08 -6.80
C LEU A 164 17.23 -5.35 -5.78
N CYS A 165 17.78 -4.28 -5.22
CA CYS A 165 18.84 -4.35 -4.22
C CYS A 165 18.47 -3.53 -2.99
N GLN A 166 18.73 -4.07 -1.80
CA GLN A 166 18.82 -3.26 -0.59
C GLN A 166 20.03 -2.33 -0.76
N ILE A 167 19.88 -1.05 -0.43
CA ILE A 167 20.94 -0.04 -0.60
C ILE A 167 21.60 0.34 0.72
N TYR A 168 20.82 0.49 1.79
CA TYR A 168 21.30 0.96 3.08
C TYR A 168 21.30 -0.16 4.13
N ALA A 169 22.40 -0.25 4.90
CA ALA A 169 22.55 -1.28 5.94
C ALA A 169 21.55 -1.10 7.11
N ASN A 170 21.17 0.14 7.39
CA ASN A 170 20.21 0.49 8.45
C ASN A 170 18.73 0.46 8.01
N GLU A 171 18.44 0.21 6.72
CA GLU A 171 17.07 0.17 6.17
C GLU A 171 16.84 -1.15 5.43
N LEU A 172 16.43 -2.19 6.16
CA LEU A 172 16.17 -3.53 5.59
C LEU A 172 14.99 -3.54 4.61
N TRP A 173 14.13 -2.53 4.67
CA TRP A 173 12.92 -2.38 3.87
C TRP A 173 13.13 -1.63 2.55
N HIS A 174 14.25 -0.88 2.39
CA HIS A 174 14.50 0.02 1.26
C HIS A 174 15.17 -0.67 0.07
N PHE A 175 14.50 -0.66 -1.08
CA PHE A 175 14.98 -1.30 -2.31
C PHE A 175 14.95 -0.36 -3.50
N GLU A 176 15.98 -0.47 -4.36
CA GLU A 176 16.13 0.25 -5.61
C GLU A 176 16.52 -0.72 -6.74
N LEU A 177 16.36 -0.30 -8.02
CA LEU A 177 16.96 -1.01 -9.15
C LEU A 177 18.45 -0.63 -9.22
N ALA A 178 19.34 -1.51 -8.78
CA ALA A 178 20.75 -1.20 -8.64
C ALA A 178 21.71 -2.34 -9.00
N THR A 179 21.22 -3.44 -9.61
CA THR A 179 22.14 -4.49 -10.07
C THR A 179 23.02 -3.99 -11.22
N ASP A 180 24.26 -4.45 -11.25
CA ASP A 180 25.13 -4.30 -12.40
C ASP A 180 24.72 -5.21 -13.58
N ALA A 181 25.49 -5.17 -14.66
CA ALA A 181 25.21 -6.00 -15.86
C ALA A 181 25.33 -7.53 -15.61
N ALA A 182 25.97 -7.92 -14.51
CA ALA A 182 26.06 -9.32 -14.07
C ALA A 182 24.92 -9.72 -13.10
N GLY A 183 24.00 -8.81 -12.78
CA GLY A 183 22.92 -9.03 -11.83
C GLY A 183 23.35 -8.98 -10.36
N ILE A 184 24.48 -8.33 -10.07
CA ILE A 184 25.04 -8.24 -8.72
C ILE A 184 24.69 -6.89 -8.10
N CYS A 185 24.18 -6.92 -6.87
CA CYS A 185 23.92 -5.73 -6.08
C CYS A 185 25.20 -5.04 -5.61
N PRO A 186 25.23 -3.70 -5.50
CA PRO A 186 26.37 -2.97 -4.94
C PRO A 186 26.57 -3.31 -3.46
N PRO A 187 27.76 -3.03 -2.89
CA PRO A 187 27.95 -3.04 -1.45
C PRO A 187 26.97 -2.07 -0.76
N LEU A 188 26.47 -2.47 0.41
CA LEU A 188 25.59 -1.61 1.20
C LEU A 188 26.31 -0.32 1.62
N LEU A 189 25.61 0.80 1.51
CA LEU A 189 25.96 2.04 2.19
C LEU A 189 25.60 1.92 3.68
N PRO A 190 26.31 2.59 4.59
CA PRO A 190 25.98 2.53 6.02
C PRO A 190 24.57 3.00 6.35
N ASP A 191 24.16 4.10 5.73
CA ASP A 191 22.86 4.75 5.91
C ASP A 191 22.51 5.65 4.71
N ALA A 192 21.35 6.31 4.76
CA ALA A 192 20.88 7.16 3.67
C ALA A 192 21.67 8.49 3.52
N ALA A 193 22.55 8.85 4.44
CA ALA A 193 23.40 10.04 4.29
C ALA A 193 24.59 9.82 3.35
N GLY A 194 24.96 8.55 3.05
CA GLY A 194 26.02 8.15 2.13
C GLY A 194 27.33 7.81 2.80
#